data_d82f76dbdc25026be286220a0a9a2586
#
_entry.id   d82f76dbdc25026be286220a0a9a2586
#
_cell.length_a   1.000
_cell.length_b   1.000
_cell.length_c   1.000
_cell.angle_alpha   90.00
_cell.angle_beta   90.00
_cell.angle_gamma   90.00
#
_symmetry.space_group_name_H-M   'P 1'
#
loop_
_entity.id
_entity.type
_entity.pdbx_description
1 polymer ?
#
loop_
_entity_poly.entity_id
_entity_poly.type
_entity_poly.pdbx_seq_one_letter_code
_entity_poly.pdbx_strand_id
1 'polypeptide(L)'
;MIDYSGTVALVTGAASGIGKALAQALHARGARVMLADVNEAGVKSTAATIPGAHAIACDLANPSAPGALVEQAFGWQGRLDLICSNAGVGGSRKLIEQPIDDAANRLFAVNVFAALRIVQAYLPMLERTGARGRLMMTGSENSLSVPSAVKGSAIGLYGATKHALLVMAEWLRHELRSAPIDLHVLMPGAVYTPLVARALPDPSKAPPQLGLIMPERCAEIALRGMDLGLFYIPTHAHLADDMRPRSEGVAQALDALGLRPKG
;
A
#
# COMPACT_ATOMS: atom_id res chain seq x y z
N MET A 1 4.24 -9.97 -18.98
CA MET A 1 3.23 -8.91 -18.76
C MET A 1 1.94 -9.60 -18.37
N ILE A 2 1.28 -9.12 -17.32
CA ILE A 2 -0.01 -9.68 -16.89
C ILE A 2 -1.07 -9.26 -17.90
N ASP A 3 -1.91 -10.21 -18.35
CA ASP A 3 -3.13 -9.89 -19.07
C ASP A 3 -4.23 -9.52 -18.06
N TYR A 4 -4.66 -8.28 -18.09
CA TYR A 4 -5.73 -7.78 -17.21
C TYR A 4 -7.10 -7.87 -17.87
N SER A 5 -7.22 -8.27 -19.13
CA SER A 5 -8.51 -8.36 -19.84
C SER A 5 -9.47 -9.29 -19.11
N GLY A 6 -10.64 -8.76 -18.75
CA GLY A 6 -11.68 -9.50 -18.04
C GLY A 6 -11.35 -9.92 -16.61
N THR A 7 -10.19 -9.53 -16.06
CA THR A 7 -9.88 -9.74 -14.63
C THR A 7 -10.73 -8.82 -13.76
N VAL A 8 -10.97 -9.23 -12.52
CA VAL A 8 -11.66 -8.42 -11.50
C VAL A 8 -10.65 -7.95 -10.47
N ALA A 9 -10.58 -6.64 -10.27
CA ALA A 9 -9.69 -6.01 -9.32
C ALA A 9 -10.47 -5.21 -8.26
N LEU A 10 -10.11 -5.39 -7.00
CA LEU A 10 -10.54 -4.57 -5.89
C LEU A 10 -9.45 -3.55 -5.54
N VAL A 11 -9.81 -2.26 -5.46
CA VAL A 11 -8.89 -1.20 -5.04
C VAL A 11 -9.46 -0.48 -3.83
N THR A 12 -8.73 -0.49 -2.72
CA THR A 12 -9.10 0.26 -1.50
C THR A 12 -8.42 1.63 -1.46
N GLY A 13 -9.04 2.61 -0.80
CA GLY A 13 -8.57 4.00 -0.82
C GLY A 13 -8.72 4.64 -2.20
N ALA A 14 -9.78 4.25 -2.94
CA ALA A 14 -9.95 4.57 -4.35
C ALA A 14 -10.67 5.91 -4.61
N ALA A 15 -11.06 6.65 -3.58
CA ALA A 15 -11.67 7.97 -3.75
C ALA A 15 -10.69 9.03 -4.28
N SER A 16 -9.37 8.83 -4.13
CA SER A 16 -8.36 9.83 -4.51
C SER A 16 -6.96 9.23 -4.66
N GLY A 17 -5.99 10.05 -5.06
CA GLY A 17 -4.56 9.77 -5.04
C GLY A 17 -4.19 8.48 -5.76
N ILE A 18 -3.29 7.70 -5.16
CA ILE A 18 -2.74 6.46 -5.74
C ILE A 18 -3.85 5.45 -6.04
N GLY A 19 -4.82 5.26 -5.12
CA GLY A 19 -5.91 4.31 -5.31
C GLY A 19 -6.80 4.64 -6.52
N LYS A 20 -7.15 5.92 -6.69
CA LYS A 20 -7.88 6.38 -7.89
C LYS A 20 -7.07 6.11 -9.15
N ALA A 21 -5.79 6.47 -9.18
CA ALA A 21 -4.91 6.27 -10.32
C ALA A 21 -4.73 4.76 -10.65
N LEU A 22 -4.58 3.90 -9.64
CA LEU A 22 -4.53 2.44 -9.82
C LEU A 22 -5.81 1.91 -10.46
N ALA A 23 -6.97 2.33 -9.98
CA ALA A 23 -8.25 1.90 -10.53
C ALA A 23 -8.40 2.29 -12.01
N GLN A 24 -8.06 3.52 -12.36
CA GLN A 24 -8.08 4.01 -13.74
C GLN A 24 -7.08 3.25 -14.63
N ALA A 25 -5.86 3.03 -14.14
CA ALA A 25 -4.83 2.32 -14.90
C ALA A 25 -5.15 0.83 -15.11
N LEU A 26 -5.77 0.16 -14.13
CA LEU A 26 -6.26 -1.22 -14.24
C LEU A 26 -7.41 -1.31 -15.25
N HIS A 27 -8.37 -0.40 -15.16
CA HIS A 27 -9.44 -0.34 -16.13
C HIS A 27 -8.95 -0.11 -17.57
N ALA A 28 -8.00 0.80 -17.76
CA ALA A 28 -7.38 1.05 -19.06
C ALA A 28 -6.66 -0.17 -19.65
N ARG A 29 -6.27 -1.15 -18.80
CA ARG A 29 -5.71 -2.44 -19.20
C ARG A 29 -6.76 -3.56 -19.34
N GLY A 30 -8.05 -3.24 -19.25
CA GLY A 30 -9.17 -4.17 -19.47
C GLY A 30 -9.70 -4.85 -18.20
N ALA A 31 -9.23 -4.49 -17.00
CA ALA A 31 -9.79 -5.01 -15.77
C ALA A 31 -11.17 -4.39 -15.47
N ARG A 32 -12.05 -5.19 -14.88
CA ARG A 32 -13.26 -4.70 -14.18
C ARG A 32 -12.84 -4.31 -12.77
N VAL A 33 -13.18 -3.09 -12.33
CA VAL A 33 -12.69 -2.56 -11.07
C VAL A 33 -13.82 -2.30 -10.08
N MET A 34 -13.64 -2.81 -8.87
CA MET A 34 -14.41 -2.44 -7.70
C MET A 34 -13.58 -1.48 -6.84
N LEU A 35 -14.21 -0.39 -6.43
CA LEU A 35 -13.60 0.72 -5.73
C LEU A 35 -14.15 0.79 -4.31
N ALA A 36 -13.30 0.78 -3.31
CA ALA A 36 -13.69 0.91 -1.92
C ALA A 36 -13.00 2.09 -1.24
N ASP A 37 -13.75 2.88 -0.49
CA ASP A 37 -13.23 3.99 0.30
C ASP A 37 -14.19 4.33 1.45
N VAL A 38 -13.68 4.92 2.53
CA VAL A 38 -14.52 5.46 3.60
C VAL A 38 -15.26 6.73 3.16
N ASN A 39 -14.71 7.47 2.18
CA ASN A 39 -15.34 8.62 1.56
C ASN A 39 -16.29 8.16 0.44
N GLU A 40 -17.56 7.93 0.81
CA GLU A 40 -18.59 7.46 -0.10
C GLU A 40 -18.79 8.37 -1.33
N ALA A 41 -18.86 9.69 -1.12
CA ALA A 41 -19.02 10.63 -2.22
C ALA A 41 -17.82 10.61 -3.17
N GLY A 42 -16.61 10.56 -2.62
CA GLY A 42 -15.37 10.50 -3.40
C GLY A 42 -15.25 9.23 -4.22
N VAL A 43 -15.56 8.05 -3.64
CA VAL A 43 -15.46 6.78 -4.37
C VAL A 43 -16.51 6.66 -5.46
N LYS A 44 -17.74 7.15 -5.22
CA LYS A 44 -18.79 7.25 -6.25
C LYS A 44 -18.38 8.18 -7.40
N SER A 45 -17.78 9.34 -7.07
CA SER A 45 -17.25 10.27 -8.07
C SER A 45 -16.14 9.63 -8.92
N THR A 46 -15.23 8.88 -8.29
CA THR A 46 -14.20 8.15 -9.04
C THR A 46 -14.81 7.08 -9.94
N ALA A 47 -15.75 6.27 -9.43
CA ALA A 47 -16.42 5.23 -10.22
C ALA A 47 -17.16 5.81 -11.42
N ALA A 48 -17.79 6.96 -11.30
CA ALA A 48 -18.46 7.64 -12.41
C ALA A 48 -17.52 7.99 -13.59
N THR A 49 -16.21 8.06 -13.35
CA THR A 49 -15.20 8.28 -14.41
C THR A 49 -14.69 6.99 -15.05
N ILE A 50 -15.12 5.81 -14.57
CA ILE A 50 -14.63 4.50 -15.01
C ILE A 50 -15.83 3.65 -15.44
N PRO A 51 -16.05 3.44 -16.74
CA PRO A 51 -17.19 2.67 -17.23
C PRO A 51 -17.28 1.27 -16.60
N GLY A 52 -18.45 0.93 -16.05
CA GLY A 52 -18.69 -0.38 -15.44
C GLY A 52 -18.03 -0.60 -14.08
N ALA A 53 -17.39 0.40 -13.49
CA ALA A 53 -16.84 0.29 -12.14
C ALA A 53 -17.95 0.22 -11.06
N HIS A 54 -17.68 -0.50 -9.98
CA HIS A 54 -18.57 -0.59 -8.83
C HIS A 54 -17.95 0.10 -7.61
N ALA A 55 -18.72 0.96 -6.92
CA ALA A 55 -18.25 1.73 -5.76
C ALA A 55 -18.90 1.22 -4.46
N ILE A 56 -18.08 1.06 -3.42
CA ILE A 56 -18.52 0.65 -2.07
C ILE A 56 -17.95 1.62 -1.04
N ALA A 57 -18.81 2.13 -0.15
CA ALA A 57 -18.40 2.81 1.06
C ALA A 57 -17.92 1.76 2.09
N CYS A 58 -16.66 1.86 2.55
CA CYS A 58 -16.09 0.86 3.44
C CYS A 58 -15.08 1.50 4.40
N ASP A 59 -15.34 1.40 5.71
CA ASP A 59 -14.35 1.79 6.73
C ASP A 59 -13.51 0.57 7.16
N LEU A 60 -12.30 0.51 6.66
CA LEU A 60 -11.36 -0.57 6.96
C LEU A 60 -10.83 -0.56 8.40
N ALA A 61 -11.11 0.46 9.20
CA ALA A 61 -10.84 0.42 10.64
C ALA A 61 -11.79 -0.54 11.38
N ASN A 62 -12.99 -0.78 10.84
CA ASN A 62 -13.89 -1.79 11.38
C ASN A 62 -13.31 -3.20 11.11
N PRO A 63 -13.08 -4.02 12.16
CA PRO A 63 -12.47 -5.34 12.01
C PRO A 63 -13.18 -6.32 11.06
N SER A 64 -14.49 -6.23 10.92
CA SER A 64 -15.27 -7.10 10.03
C SER A 64 -15.31 -6.61 8.56
N ALA A 65 -15.05 -5.33 8.33
CA ALA A 65 -15.22 -4.73 7.01
C ALA A 65 -14.27 -5.30 5.94
N PRO A 66 -12.97 -5.57 6.19
CA PRO A 66 -12.09 -6.12 5.17
C PRO A 66 -12.54 -7.48 4.62
N GLY A 67 -12.99 -8.39 5.49
CA GLY A 67 -13.52 -9.69 5.07
C GLY A 67 -14.80 -9.57 4.26
N ALA A 68 -15.76 -8.77 4.75
CA ALA A 68 -17.00 -8.51 4.04
C ALA A 68 -16.77 -7.87 2.67
N LEU A 69 -15.78 -6.97 2.56
CA LEU A 69 -15.41 -6.33 1.29
C LEU A 69 -14.87 -7.34 0.27
N VAL A 70 -14.03 -8.29 0.70
CA VAL A 70 -13.49 -9.36 -0.17
C VAL A 70 -14.62 -10.24 -0.68
N GLU A 71 -15.56 -10.67 0.17
CA GLU A 71 -16.73 -11.47 -0.23
C GLU A 71 -17.64 -10.71 -1.20
N GLN A 72 -17.88 -9.42 -0.97
CA GLN A 72 -18.67 -8.58 -1.89
C GLN A 72 -17.97 -8.43 -3.25
N ALA A 73 -16.64 -8.24 -3.26
CA ALA A 73 -15.87 -8.11 -4.48
C ALA A 73 -15.90 -9.39 -5.31
N PHE A 74 -15.79 -10.54 -4.67
CA PHE A 74 -15.93 -11.83 -5.33
C PHE A 74 -17.35 -12.03 -5.86
N GLY A 75 -18.37 -11.77 -5.04
CA GLY A 75 -19.78 -11.94 -5.40
C GLY A 75 -20.23 -11.08 -6.59
N TRP A 76 -19.59 -9.93 -6.79
CA TRP A 76 -19.95 -8.99 -7.87
C TRP A 76 -19.79 -9.59 -9.28
N GLN A 77 -18.73 -10.38 -9.51
CA GLN A 77 -18.43 -10.97 -10.82
C GLN A 77 -18.14 -12.47 -10.77
N GLY A 78 -18.29 -13.11 -9.61
CA GLY A 78 -17.99 -14.53 -9.40
C GLY A 78 -16.49 -14.86 -9.41
N ARG A 79 -15.61 -13.84 -9.40
CA ARG A 79 -14.16 -13.95 -9.36
C ARG A 79 -13.52 -12.72 -8.74
N LEU A 80 -12.31 -12.87 -8.23
CA LEU A 80 -11.47 -11.78 -7.75
C LEU A 80 -10.00 -12.14 -8.01
N ASP A 81 -9.35 -11.43 -8.92
CA ASP A 81 -8.02 -11.79 -9.42
C ASP A 81 -6.91 -10.95 -8.81
N LEU A 82 -7.24 -9.72 -8.42
CA LEU A 82 -6.29 -8.75 -7.86
C LEU A 82 -6.95 -7.93 -6.75
N ILE A 83 -6.22 -7.76 -5.67
CA ILE A 83 -6.54 -6.76 -4.65
C ILE A 83 -5.39 -5.77 -4.53
N CYS A 84 -5.68 -4.48 -4.69
CA CYS A 84 -4.80 -3.38 -4.32
C CYS A 84 -5.24 -2.87 -2.93
N SER A 85 -4.64 -3.41 -1.88
CA SER A 85 -4.80 -2.93 -0.49
C SER A 85 -4.01 -1.63 -0.33
N ASN A 86 -4.62 -0.53 -0.78
CA ASN A 86 -3.96 0.76 -0.91
C ASN A 86 -4.44 1.78 0.14
N ALA A 87 -5.62 1.62 0.72
CA ALA A 87 -6.13 2.53 1.74
C ALA A 87 -5.10 2.75 2.86
N GLY A 88 -4.95 4.00 3.27
CA GLY A 88 -4.05 4.36 4.34
C GLY A 88 -4.40 5.73 4.92
N VAL A 89 -4.10 5.90 6.18
CA VAL A 89 -4.28 7.17 6.91
C VAL A 89 -2.94 7.65 7.45
N GLY A 90 -2.76 8.97 7.46
CA GLY A 90 -1.55 9.62 7.97
C GLY A 90 -1.72 10.10 9.40
N GLY A 91 -0.59 10.45 10.02
CA GLY A 91 -0.51 11.15 11.30
C GLY A 91 0.40 12.38 11.15
N SER A 92 0.23 13.37 12.02
CA SER A 92 0.97 14.64 11.95
C SER A 92 1.39 15.14 13.33
N ARG A 93 1.77 14.21 14.24
CA ARG A 93 2.30 14.54 15.57
C ARG A 93 3.69 13.95 15.78
N LYS A 94 4.55 14.66 16.48
CA LYS A 94 5.84 14.12 16.94
C LYS A 94 5.59 12.95 17.88
N LEU A 95 6.41 11.89 17.82
CA LEU A 95 6.21 10.70 18.64
C LEU A 95 6.17 11.01 20.14
N ILE A 96 6.98 11.96 20.61
CA ILE A 96 6.98 12.36 22.02
C ILE A 96 5.69 13.05 22.49
N GLU A 97 4.91 13.58 21.54
CA GLU A 97 3.65 14.29 21.79
C GLU A 97 2.43 13.46 21.37
N GLN A 98 2.66 12.25 20.83
CA GLN A 98 1.61 11.41 20.25
C GLN A 98 0.88 10.62 21.35
N PRO A 99 -0.39 10.89 21.64
CA PRO A 99 -1.16 10.05 22.52
C PRO A 99 -1.43 8.69 21.86
N ILE A 100 -1.52 7.65 22.67
CA ILE A 100 -2.00 6.34 22.22
C ILE A 100 -3.50 6.28 22.46
N ASP A 101 -4.22 6.88 21.57
CA ASP A 101 -5.66 7.05 21.56
C ASP A 101 -6.32 6.33 20.38
N ASP A 102 -7.63 6.53 20.19
CA ASP A 102 -8.36 5.93 19.08
C ASP A 102 -7.82 6.36 17.71
N ALA A 103 -7.28 7.56 17.58
CA ALA A 103 -6.66 8.02 16.34
C ALA A 103 -5.35 7.25 16.04
N ALA A 104 -4.54 6.98 17.07
CA ALA A 104 -3.35 6.14 16.97
C ALA A 104 -3.71 4.69 16.65
N ASN A 105 -4.74 4.14 17.31
CA ASN A 105 -5.25 2.79 17.05
C ASN A 105 -5.79 2.67 15.61
N ARG A 106 -6.48 3.71 15.12
CA ARG A 106 -6.98 3.75 13.74
C ARG A 106 -5.85 3.70 12.69
N LEU A 107 -4.68 4.31 12.98
CA LEU A 107 -3.52 4.20 12.08
C LEU A 107 -3.12 2.73 11.89
N PHE A 108 -3.00 1.94 12.96
CA PHE A 108 -2.68 0.51 12.86
C PHE A 108 -3.83 -0.30 12.26
N ALA A 109 -5.07 -0.01 12.65
CA ALA A 109 -6.24 -0.71 12.14
C ALA A 109 -6.32 -0.64 10.61
N VAL A 110 -6.14 0.56 10.03
CA VAL A 110 -6.23 0.78 8.58
C VAL A 110 -4.92 0.40 7.86
N ASN A 111 -3.76 0.87 8.35
CA ASN A 111 -2.51 0.74 7.60
C ASN A 111 -1.89 -0.66 7.70
N VAL A 112 -2.23 -1.44 8.73
CA VAL A 112 -1.61 -2.76 9.00
C VAL A 112 -2.67 -3.86 9.03
N PHE A 113 -3.59 -3.81 9.99
CA PHE A 113 -4.50 -4.93 10.25
C PHE A 113 -5.52 -5.15 9.14
N ALA A 114 -5.94 -4.10 8.44
CA ALA A 114 -6.84 -4.25 7.30
C ALA A 114 -6.22 -5.11 6.19
N ALA A 115 -4.92 -4.90 5.87
CA ALA A 115 -4.22 -5.71 4.87
C ALA A 115 -4.14 -7.19 5.29
N LEU A 116 -3.84 -7.47 6.57
CA LEU A 116 -3.81 -8.84 7.09
C LEU A 116 -5.19 -9.51 7.01
N ARG A 117 -6.25 -8.81 7.42
CA ARG A 117 -7.62 -9.32 7.35
C ARG A 117 -8.08 -9.57 5.90
N ILE A 118 -7.63 -8.75 4.96
CA ILE A 118 -7.85 -8.98 3.53
C ILE A 118 -7.21 -10.30 3.10
N VAL A 119 -5.94 -10.56 3.47
CA VAL A 119 -5.27 -11.84 3.16
C VAL A 119 -6.03 -13.02 3.75
N GLN A 120 -6.42 -12.92 5.03
CA GLN A 120 -7.15 -13.97 5.77
C GLN A 120 -8.51 -14.30 5.14
N ALA A 121 -9.17 -13.35 4.48
CA ALA A 121 -10.41 -13.57 3.75
C ALA A 121 -10.16 -14.06 2.30
N TYR A 122 -9.13 -13.52 1.65
CA TYR A 122 -8.86 -13.76 0.23
C TYR A 122 -8.26 -15.15 -0.01
N LEU A 123 -7.33 -15.60 0.83
CA LEU A 123 -6.65 -16.89 0.66
C LEU A 123 -7.63 -18.07 0.66
N PRO A 124 -8.54 -18.26 1.64
CA PRO A 124 -9.50 -19.37 1.62
C PRO A 124 -10.42 -19.33 0.39
N MET A 125 -10.73 -18.15 -0.13
CA MET A 125 -11.51 -18.03 -1.36
C MET A 125 -10.74 -18.56 -2.56
N LEU A 126 -9.46 -18.21 -2.72
CA LEU A 126 -8.60 -18.70 -3.80
C LEU A 126 -8.47 -20.24 -3.73
N GLU A 127 -8.25 -20.78 -2.54
CA GLU A 127 -8.15 -22.23 -2.32
C GLU A 127 -9.45 -22.94 -2.68
N ARG A 128 -10.59 -22.44 -2.23
CA ARG A 128 -11.92 -23.00 -2.54
C ARG A 128 -12.26 -22.97 -4.02
N THR A 129 -11.82 -21.96 -4.74
CA THR A 129 -12.12 -21.78 -6.18
C THR A 129 -11.06 -22.40 -7.09
N GLY A 130 -9.92 -22.82 -6.56
CA GLY A 130 -8.77 -23.28 -7.34
C GLY A 130 -8.12 -22.15 -8.17
N ALA A 131 -8.47 -20.89 -7.88
CA ALA A 131 -7.94 -19.72 -8.58
C ALA A 131 -6.59 -19.29 -8.00
N ARG A 132 -5.77 -18.61 -8.81
CA ARG A 132 -4.59 -17.89 -8.35
C ARG A 132 -4.88 -16.39 -8.34
N GLY A 133 -4.56 -15.73 -7.23
CA GLY A 133 -4.79 -14.31 -7.05
C GLY A 133 -3.52 -13.51 -6.85
N ARG A 134 -3.65 -12.18 -6.85
CA ARG A 134 -2.58 -11.25 -6.52
C ARG A 134 -3.04 -10.28 -5.47
N LEU A 135 -2.13 -9.93 -4.57
CA LEU A 135 -2.35 -8.87 -3.58
C LEU A 135 -1.17 -7.92 -3.60
N MET A 136 -1.44 -6.66 -3.89
CA MET A 136 -0.48 -5.57 -3.70
C MET A 136 -0.87 -4.75 -2.48
N MET A 137 0.05 -4.64 -1.52
CA MET A 137 -0.08 -3.79 -0.33
C MET A 137 0.69 -2.48 -0.55
N THR A 138 0.10 -1.35 -0.20
CA THR A 138 0.76 -0.04 -0.32
C THR A 138 1.49 0.30 0.98
N GLY A 139 2.79 0.09 0.98
CA GLY A 139 3.74 0.56 1.99
C GLY A 139 4.04 2.05 1.87
N SER A 140 5.32 2.38 2.00
CA SER A 140 5.88 3.75 1.87
C SER A 140 7.40 3.66 1.81
N GLU A 141 8.10 4.70 1.41
CA GLU A 141 9.53 4.89 1.71
C GLU A 141 9.81 4.77 3.22
N ASN A 142 8.85 5.18 4.04
CA ASN A 142 8.87 5.00 5.49
C ASN A 142 8.74 3.53 5.95
N SER A 143 8.63 2.55 5.06
CA SER A 143 8.64 1.12 5.41
C SER A 143 10.05 0.57 5.60
N LEU A 144 11.07 1.22 5.04
CA LEU A 144 12.45 0.73 5.00
C LEU A 144 13.38 1.49 5.95
N SER A 145 13.11 2.78 6.14
CA SER A 145 13.99 3.67 6.90
C SER A 145 13.20 4.85 7.47
N VAL A 146 13.89 5.80 8.09
CA VAL A 146 13.41 7.17 8.29
C VAL A 146 13.99 7.99 7.15
N PRO A 147 13.20 8.30 6.10
CA PRO A 147 13.71 8.92 4.89
C PRO A 147 14.29 10.31 5.20
N SER A 148 15.42 10.61 4.57
CA SER A 148 16.15 11.89 4.79
C SER A 148 15.29 13.09 4.47
N ALA A 149 14.47 13.02 3.42
CA ALA A 149 13.58 14.07 2.96
C ALA A 149 12.47 14.45 3.95
N VAL A 150 12.10 13.56 4.88
CA VAL A 150 10.99 13.75 5.83
C VAL A 150 11.40 13.69 7.30
N LYS A 151 12.72 13.67 7.61
CA LYS A 151 13.22 13.60 9.00
C LYS A 151 12.69 14.69 9.92
N GLY A 152 12.37 15.87 9.41
CA GLY A 152 11.79 16.98 10.16
C GLY A 152 10.27 16.94 10.29
N SER A 153 9.59 16.01 9.65
CA SER A 153 8.13 15.89 9.66
C SER A 153 7.61 15.08 10.85
N ALA A 154 6.40 15.40 11.28
CA ALA A 154 5.77 14.78 12.44
C ALA A 154 4.96 13.53 12.04
N ILE A 155 5.58 12.59 11.29
CA ILE A 155 4.94 11.38 10.76
C ILE A 155 5.49 10.07 11.37
N GLY A 156 6.10 10.13 12.54
CA GLY A 156 6.80 8.99 13.12
C GLY A 156 5.89 7.79 13.38
N LEU A 157 4.67 7.99 13.89
CA LEU A 157 3.73 6.89 14.12
C LEU A 157 3.24 6.27 12.80
N TYR A 158 2.98 7.11 11.78
CA TYR A 158 2.70 6.62 10.43
C TYR A 158 3.85 5.76 9.90
N GLY A 159 5.10 6.23 10.02
CA GLY A 159 6.29 5.47 9.65
C GLY A 159 6.36 4.12 10.35
N ALA A 160 6.04 4.06 11.65
CA ALA A 160 5.98 2.82 12.40
C ALA A 160 4.94 1.84 11.83
N THR A 161 3.74 2.32 11.42
CA THR A 161 2.74 1.46 10.77
C THR A 161 3.23 0.91 9.43
N LYS A 162 3.97 1.71 8.66
CA LYS A 162 4.49 1.28 7.35
C LYS A 162 5.66 0.30 7.46
N HIS A 163 6.50 0.42 8.50
CA HIS A 163 7.47 -0.62 8.87
C HIS A 163 6.78 -1.92 9.27
N ALA A 164 5.75 -1.84 10.13
CA ALA A 164 4.98 -3.00 10.57
C ALA A 164 4.31 -3.72 9.39
N LEU A 165 3.71 -2.96 8.45
CA LEU A 165 3.12 -3.53 7.23
C LEU A 165 4.16 -4.30 6.40
N LEU A 166 5.37 -3.75 6.23
CA LEU A 166 6.40 -4.40 5.43
C LEU A 166 6.87 -5.71 6.07
N VAL A 167 7.22 -5.70 7.35
CA VAL A 167 7.63 -6.93 8.06
C VAL A 167 6.52 -7.99 8.02
N MET A 168 5.26 -7.59 8.19
CA MET A 168 4.11 -8.49 8.06
C MET A 168 4.02 -9.07 6.64
N ALA A 169 4.23 -8.27 5.61
CA ALA A 169 4.18 -8.73 4.22
C ALA A 169 5.33 -9.70 3.89
N GLU A 170 6.53 -9.50 4.47
CA GLU A 170 7.68 -10.41 4.33
C GLU A 170 7.39 -11.76 5.01
N TRP A 171 6.80 -11.76 6.21
CA TRP A 171 6.34 -12.98 6.87
C TRP A 171 5.27 -13.70 6.06
N LEU A 172 4.24 -13.01 5.58
CA LEU A 172 3.21 -13.57 4.71
C LEU A 172 3.81 -14.19 3.45
N ARG A 173 4.79 -13.53 2.81
CA ARG A 173 5.50 -14.07 1.66
C ARG A 173 6.20 -15.40 1.97
N HIS A 174 6.79 -15.50 3.16
CA HIS A 174 7.44 -16.74 3.61
C HIS A 174 6.42 -17.85 3.91
N GLU A 175 5.36 -17.54 4.64
CA GLU A 175 4.31 -18.48 5.03
C GLU A 175 3.51 -18.98 3.83
N LEU A 176 3.21 -18.10 2.87
CA LEU A 176 2.36 -18.36 1.72
C LEU A 176 3.12 -18.75 0.44
N ARG A 177 4.40 -19.15 0.54
CA ARG A 177 5.24 -19.46 -0.64
C ARG A 177 4.67 -20.57 -1.55
N SER A 178 3.83 -21.46 -1.03
CA SER A 178 3.16 -22.53 -1.77
C SER A 178 1.67 -22.27 -2.00
N ALA A 179 1.15 -21.13 -1.54
CA ALA A 179 -0.24 -20.78 -1.69
C ALA A 179 -0.53 -20.16 -3.08
N PRO A 180 -1.79 -20.18 -3.54
CA PRO A 180 -2.17 -19.66 -4.85
C PRO A 180 -2.28 -18.11 -4.86
N ILE A 181 -1.34 -17.41 -4.24
CA ILE A 181 -1.33 -15.96 -4.13
C ILE A 181 0.05 -15.37 -4.42
N ASP A 182 0.12 -14.35 -5.27
CA ASP A 182 1.31 -13.53 -5.48
C ASP A 182 1.22 -12.26 -4.62
N LEU A 183 2.27 -12.00 -3.82
CA LEU A 183 2.32 -10.84 -2.95
C LEU A 183 3.28 -9.78 -3.47
N HIS A 184 2.86 -8.53 -3.40
CA HIS A 184 3.64 -7.36 -3.82
C HIS A 184 3.53 -6.24 -2.77
N VAL A 185 4.58 -5.48 -2.56
CA VAL A 185 4.57 -4.29 -1.70
C VAL A 185 5.01 -3.08 -2.51
N LEU A 186 4.07 -2.20 -2.81
CA LEU A 186 4.36 -0.89 -3.40
C LEU A 186 4.93 0.02 -2.31
N MET A 187 6.08 0.64 -2.57
CA MET A 187 6.75 1.53 -1.63
C MET A 187 6.90 2.92 -2.23
N PRO A 188 5.85 3.75 -2.16
CA PRO A 188 5.91 5.12 -2.66
C PRO A 188 6.82 5.99 -1.82
N GLY A 189 7.62 6.83 -2.49
CA GLY A 189 8.16 8.04 -1.90
C GLY A 189 7.11 9.16 -1.94
N ALA A 190 7.52 10.39 -2.23
CA ALA A 190 6.59 11.51 -2.31
C ALA A 190 5.69 11.41 -3.55
N VAL A 191 4.40 11.18 -3.35
CA VAL A 191 3.37 11.18 -4.40
C VAL A 191 2.34 12.26 -4.09
N TYR A 192 2.02 13.10 -5.06
CA TYR A 192 1.07 14.21 -4.88
C TYR A 192 -0.36 13.69 -4.69
N THR A 193 -0.69 13.41 -3.47
CA THR A 193 -1.99 12.92 -3.00
C THR A 193 -2.61 13.93 -2.04
N PRO A 194 -3.91 13.83 -1.68
CA PRO A 194 -4.49 14.68 -0.65
C PRO A 194 -3.74 14.65 0.69
N LEU A 195 -3.04 13.55 0.99
CA LEU A 195 -2.19 13.45 2.18
C LEU A 195 -0.99 14.41 2.10
N VAL A 196 -0.31 14.44 0.96
CA VAL A 196 0.85 15.31 0.70
C VAL A 196 0.41 16.75 0.47
N ALA A 197 -0.70 16.97 -0.24
CA ALA A 197 -1.22 18.31 -0.56
C ALA A 197 -1.57 19.14 0.69
N ARG A 198 -1.86 18.50 1.83
CA ARG A 198 -2.06 19.21 3.11
C ARG A 198 -0.81 19.98 3.57
N ALA A 199 0.38 19.41 3.35
CA ALA A 199 1.65 20.02 3.71
C ALA A 199 2.26 20.81 2.54
N LEU A 200 1.92 20.44 1.31
CA LEU A 200 2.42 21.04 0.08
C LEU A 200 1.24 21.34 -0.87
N PRO A 201 0.52 22.46 -0.68
CA PRO A 201 -0.67 22.77 -1.49
C PRO A 201 -0.37 22.98 -2.98
N ASP A 202 0.82 23.46 -3.32
CA ASP A 202 1.28 23.71 -4.68
C ASP A 202 2.43 22.73 -5.03
N PRO A 203 2.18 21.74 -5.90
CA PRO A 203 3.20 20.75 -6.25
C PRO A 203 4.41 21.36 -6.99
N SER A 204 4.25 22.51 -7.65
CA SER A 204 5.37 23.18 -8.34
C SER A 204 6.42 23.72 -7.37
N LYS A 205 6.07 23.88 -6.09
CA LYS A 205 6.95 24.32 -5.00
C LYS A 205 7.61 23.18 -4.25
N ALA A 206 7.44 21.93 -4.73
CA ALA A 206 8.07 20.79 -4.09
C ALA A 206 9.60 20.93 -4.12
N PRO A 207 10.29 20.74 -2.97
CA PRO A 207 11.74 20.65 -2.97
C PRO A 207 12.20 19.53 -3.90
N PRO A 208 13.23 19.76 -4.76
CA PRO A 208 13.70 18.75 -5.69
C PRO A 208 14.08 17.42 -5.02
N GLN A 209 14.56 17.46 -3.78
CA GLN A 209 14.95 16.29 -3.00
C GLN A 209 13.80 15.32 -2.71
N LEU A 210 12.55 15.80 -2.74
CA LEU A 210 11.37 14.94 -2.58
C LEU A 210 11.15 14.04 -3.79
N GLY A 211 11.65 14.44 -4.98
CA GLY A 211 11.38 13.70 -6.21
C GLY A 211 9.87 13.52 -6.49
N LEU A 212 9.04 14.53 -6.12
CA LEU A 212 7.58 14.43 -6.16
C LEU A 212 7.07 13.91 -7.50
N ILE A 213 6.30 12.83 -7.47
CA ILE A 213 5.63 12.29 -8.67
C ILE A 213 4.12 12.40 -8.55
N MET A 214 3.42 12.34 -9.68
CA MET A 214 1.96 12.31 -9.72
C MET A 214 1.43 10.89 -9.46
N PRO A 215 0.18 10.74 -8.98
CA PRO A 215 -0.43 9.44 -8.69
C PRO A 215 -0.43 8.48 -9.90
N GLU A 216 -0.63 9.01 -11.10
CA GLU A 216 -0.64 8.25 -12.36
C GLU A 216 0.70 7.57 -12.59
N ARG A 217 1.81 8.30 -12.36
CA ARG A 217 3.15 7.74 -12.48
C ARG A 217 3.42 6.66 -11.44
N CYS A 218 2.93 6.85 -10.22
CA CYS A 218 3.01 5.83 -9.17
C CYS A 218 2.24 4.56 -9.58
N ALA A 219 1.03 4.70 -10.13
CA ALA A 219 0.24 3.57 -10.62
C ALA A 219 0.92 2.83 -11.79
N GLU A 220 1.53 3.54 -12.75
CA GLU A 220 2.32 2.92 -13.83
C GLU A 220 3.45 2.05 -13.29
N ILE A 221 4.23 2.58 -12.33
CA ILE A 221 5.33 1.85 -11.68
C ILE A 221 4.80 0.62 -10.94
N ALA A 222 3.68 0.77 -10.21
CA ALA A 222 3.04 -0.32 -9.48
C ALA A 222 2.66 -1.48 -10.42
N LEU A 223 1.93 -1.18 -11.51
CA LEU A 223 1.51 -2.18 -12.49
C LEU A 223 2.72 -2.81 -13.19
N ARG A 224 3.74 -2.01 -13.53
CA ARG A 224 4.99 -2.53 -14.11
C ARG A 224 5.73 -3.46 -13.15
N GLY A 225 5.79 -3.13 -11.88
CA GLY A 225 6.39 -3.98 -10.84
C GLY A 225 5.66 -5.31 -10.70
N MET A 226 4.32 -5.31 -10.71
CA MET A 226 3.53 -6.54 -10.72
C MET A 226 3.75 -7.36 -12.00
N ASP A 227 3.80 -6.73 -13.17
CA ASP A 227 4.10 -7.37 -14.45
C ASP A 227 5.45 -8.12 -14.45
N LEU A 228 6.42 -7.60 -13.70
CA LEU A 228 7.75 -8.19 -13.52
C LEU A 228 7.81 -9.21 -12.37
N GLY A 229 6.72 -9.44 -11.64
CA GLY A 229 6.65 -10.35 -10.49
C GLY A 229 7.46 -9.86 -9.28
N LEU A 230 7.74 -8.56 -9.16
CA LEU A 230 8.53 -8.01 -8.06
C LEU A 230 7.73 -8.02 -6.76
N PHE A 231 8.36 -8.48 -5.68
CA PHE A 231 7.78 -8.35 -4.34
C PHE A 231 7.91 -6.91 -3.83
N TYR A 232 9.10 -6.32 -3.88
CA TYR A 232 9.34 -4.92 -3.54
C TYR A 232 9.20 -4.07 -4.79
N ILE A 233 8.32 -3.07 -4.76
CA ILE A 233 8.07 -2.14 -5.88
C ILE A 233 8.35 -0.70 -5.40
N PRO A 234 9.63 -0.27 -5.36
CA PRO A 234 9.97 1.10 -5.00
C PRO A 234 9.61 2.05 -6.15
N THR A 235 9.14 3.25 -5.81
CA THR A 235 8.82 4.27 -6.81
C THR A 235 9.92 5.32 -6.99
N HIS A 236 10.91 5.36 -6.07
CA HIS A 236 11.99 6.35 -6.05
C HIS A 236 13.34 5.68 -5.79
N ALA A 237 14.38 6.17 -6.44
CA ALA A 237 15.73 5.59 -6.34
C ALA A 237 16.38 5.82 -4.96
N HIS A 238 16.08 6.95 -4.29
CA HIS A 238 16.68 7.31 -3.00
C HIS A 238 16.35 6.32 -1.86
N LEU A 239 15.31 5.48 -2.02
CA LEU A 239 14.97 4.47 -1.01
C LEU A 239 16.16 3.56 -0.67
N ALA A 240 16.98 3.22 -1.66
CA ALA A 240 18.18 2.39 -1.44
C ALA A 240 19.23 3.11 -0.58
N ASP A 241 19.41 4.41 -0.80
CA ASP A 241 20.36 5.22 -0.03
C ASP A 241 19.88 5.49 1.39
N ASP A 242 18.58 5.74 1.57
CA ASP A 242 17.98 5.98 2.89
C ASP A 242 18.03 4.75 3.82
N MET A 243 18.19 3.53 3.29
CA MET A 243 18.39 2.31 4.08
C MET A 243 19.81 2.17 4.65
N ARG A 244 20.81 2.76 3.98
CA ARG A 244 22.24 2.57 4.26
C ARG A 244 22.63 2.91 5.71
N PRO A 245 22.20 4.06 6.28
CA PRO A 245 22.61 4.41 7.66
C PRO A 245 22.21 3.37 8.72
N ARG A 246 21.05 2.70 8.53
CA ARG A 246 20.63 1.64 9.46
C ARG A 246 21.53 0.42 9.37
N SER A 247 21.81 -0.06 8.17
CA SER A 247 22.66 -1.23 7.95
C SER A 247 24.10 -0.98 8.38
N GLU A 248 24.65 0.21 8.10
CA GLU A 248 25.99 0.63 8.53
C GLU A 248 26.08 0.74 10.06
N GLY A 249 25.05 1.34 10.71
CA GLY A 249 25.02 1.44 12.18
C GLY A 249 25.00 0.08 12.87
N VAL A 250 24.22 -0.89 12.33
CA VAL A 250 24.24 -2.27 12.84
C VAL A 250 25.60 -2.92 12.59
N ALA A 251 26.18 -2.72 11.41
CA ALA A 251 27.50 -3.26 11.08
C ALA A 251 28.59 -2.74 12.02
N GLN A 252 28.63 -1.43 12.27
CA GLN A 252 29.57 -0.81 13.23
C GLN A 252 29.40 -1.35 14.65
N ALA A 253 28.15 -1.55 15.09
CA ALA A 253 27.89 -2.14 16.42
C ALA A 253 28.40 -3.59 16.52
N LEU A 254 28.20 -4.40 15.47
CA LEU A 254 28.72 -5.77 15.42
C LEU A 254 30.26 -5.81 15.49
N ASP A 255 30.95 -4.89 14.79
CA ASP A 255 32.38 -4.76 14.82
C ASP A 255 32.88 -4.35 16.24
N ALA A 256 32.25 -3.33 16.83
CA ALA A 256 32.59 -2.85 18.16
C ALA A 256 32.41 -3.91 19.26
N LEU A 257 31.40 -4.79 19.09
CA LEU A 257 31.11 -5.90 20.00
C LEU A 257 31.92 -7.17 19.69
N GLY A 258 32.74 -7.19 18.64
CA GLY A 258 33.52 -8.37 18.24
C GLY A 258 32.69 -9.56 17.79
N LEU A 259 31.45 -9.31 17.29
CA LEU A 259 30.50 -10.35 16.90
C LEU A 259 30.60 -10.76 15.42
N ARG A 260 31.39 -10.06 14.62
CA ARG A 260 31.66 -10.51 13.26
C ARG A 260 32.72 -11.64 13.27
N PRO A 261 32.53 -12.70 12.47
CA PRO A 261 33.57 -13.68 12.25
C PRO A 261 34.84 -12.97 11.77
N LYS A 262 35.97 -13.23 12.42
CA LYS A 262 37.30 -12.87 11.89
C LYS A 262 37.46 -13.70 10.64
N GLY A 263 37.39 -13.07 9.45
CA GLY A 263 37.65 -13.70 8.16
C GLY A 263 39.03 -14.32 8.06
#